data_2b1d74c7998d302290443d90c061a5a2
#
_entry.id   2b1d74c7998d302290443d90c061a5a2
#
_cell.length_a   1.000
_cell.length_b   1.000
_cell.length_c   1.000
_cell.angle_alpha   90.00
_cell.angle_beta   90.00
_cell.angle_gamma   90.00
#
_symmetry.space_group_name_H-M   'P 1'
#
loop_
_entity.id
_entity.type
_entity.pdbx_description
1 polymer ?
#
loop_
_entity_poly.entity_id
_entity_poly.type
_entity_poly.pdbx_seq_one_letter_code
_entity_poly.pdbx_strand_id
1 'polypeptide(L)'
;MDFEIRANREPQEPTRLRAERAEYFRLVQQGYSNKEASRLVGVHERTGREWRNGRTDPNRFRAPARPERAPVAAPGPSRYLREDERIHIADRLREKAGVRTIAAELGRSPSTVSREIRRNSHPGSGSYRPHAAQARADARRPRPKPAKIAQNRELRDFVQHHLDRKWSPEQICHALRDTFPDRPEMHVAHETVYQALYVQGRGELRRELAGALRTGRARRVPHRQANCRRPRFIDPMVMISERPAEANDRAVPGHWEGDLIIGKDNASAIGTLVERHTRYVMLLHLPNGRTAEHVRDALVDTVRTLPAHLVRSLTWDQGSEMAAHGSFTVATGVPVYFCDPASPWQRGSNENTNGLLRQYFPKGTDLSVHTPNDLVHVAAELNGRPRKTLDWETPAERLHKLIAA
;
A
#
# COMPACT_ATOMS: atom_id res chain seq x y z
N MET A 1 2.11 8.99 -23.51
CA MET A 1 3.28 9.75 -23.01
C MET A 1 4.37 8.74 -22.74
N ASP A 2 5.38 8.73 -23.60
CA ASP A 2 6.49 7.79 -23.51
C ASP A 2 7.38 8.16 -22.33
N PHE A 3 7.51 7.23 -21.38
CA PHE A 3 8.40 7.39 -20.22
C PHE A 3 9.80 6.94 -20.61
N GLU A 4 10.67 7.88 -20.96
CA GLU A 4 12.10 7.64 -21.09
C GLU A 4 12.76 7.59 -19.70
N ILE A 5 13.34 6.44 -19.37
CA ILE A 5 14.19 6.29 -18.19
C ILE A 5 15.51 7.02 -18.46
N ARG A 6 15.67 8.23 -17.92
CA ARG A 6 16.93 8.98 -17.99
C ARG A 6 17.98 8.30 -17.12
N ALA A 7 19.00 7.77 -17.75
CA ALA A 7 20.25 7.40 -17.09
C ALA A 7 20.97 8.70 -16.68
N ASN A 8 21.33 8.80 -15.41
CA ASN A 8 22.11 9.86 -14.76
C ASN A 8 21.40 11.19 -14.52
N ARG A 9 20.91 11.32 -13.28
CA ARG A 9 20.73 12.62 -12.63
C ARG A 9 21.92 12.83 -11.68
N GLU A 10 22.65 13.92 -11.88
CA GLU A 10 23.64 14.38 -10.89
C GLU A 10 23.01 14.50 -9.49
N PRO A 11 23.75 14.19 -8.43
CA PRO A 11 23.24 14.32 -7.07
C PRO A 11 22.83 15.78 -6.83
N GLN A 12 21.55 16.01 -6.50
CA GLN A 12 21.13 17.33 -6.02
C GLN A 12 21.96 17.66 -4.77
N GLU A 13 22.51 18.89 -4.78
CA GLU A 13 23.30 19.42 -3.66
C GLU A 13 22.62 19.19 -2.31
N PRO A 14 23.42 18.91 -1.27
CA PRO A 14 22.90 18.68 0.07
C PRO A 14 22.19 19.93 0.56
N THR A 15 21.01 19.72 1.11
CA THR A 15 20.04 20.68 1.67
C THR A 15 20.65 22.02 2.04
N ARG A 16 20.26 23.06 1.28
CA ARG A 16 20.56 24.48 1.56
C ARG A 16 20.48 24.74 3.07
N LEU A 17 21.50 25.32 3.67
CA LEU A 17 21.57 25.71 5.09
C LEU A 17 21.77 24.57 6.11
N ARG A 18 22.42 23.45 5.75
CA ARG A 18 22.68 22.36 6.71
C ARG A 18 23.78 22.71 7.73
N ALA A 19 24.83 23.39 7.26
CA ALA A 19 25.93 23.85 8.10
C ALA A 19 25.44 24.96 9.06
N GLU A 20 24.70 25.90 8.54
CA GLU A 20 24.09 27.00 9.29
C GLU A 20 23.14 26.51 10.37
N ARG A 21 22.37 25.49 10.07
CA ARG A 21 21.46 24.87 11.05
C ARG A 21 22.22 24.17 12.19
N ALA A 22 23.30 23.47 11.89
CA ALA A 22 24.14 22.81 12.91
C ALA A 22 24.79 23.85 13.83
N GLU A 23 25.31 24.93 13.24
CA GLU A 23 25.92 26.03 13.99
C GLU A 23 24.88 26.79 14.83
N TYR A 24 23.69 27.03 14.32
CA TYR A 24 22.59 27.62 15.08
C TYR A 24 22.28 26.81 16.35
N PHE A 25 22.14 25.48 16.25
CA PHE A 25 21.86 24.65 17.42
C PHE A 25 23.03 24.63 18.41
N ARG A 26 24.27 24.67 17.93
CA ARG A 26 25.45 24.79 18.78
C ARG A 26 25.42 26.08 19.62
N LEU A 27 25.10 27.19 19.01
CA LEU A 27 24.97 28.48 19.70
C LEU A 27 23.82 28.49 20.71
N VAL A 28 22.67 27.91 20.36
CA VAL A 28 21.53 27.78 21.29
C VAL A 28 21.89 26.90 22.50
N GLN A 29 22.65 25.82 22.31
CA GLN A 29 23.16 24.99 23.42
C GLN A 29 24.15 25.75 24.32
N GLN A 30 24.88 26.72 23.78
CA GLN A 30 25.76 27.62 24.53
C GLN A 30 25.00 28.75 25.27
N GLY A 31 23.66 28.79 25.16
CA GLY A 31 22.82 29.73 25.86
C GLY A 31 22.47 31.01 25.07
N TYR A 32 22.85 31.10 23.79
CA TYR A 32 22.45 32.25 22.98
C TYR A 32 20.94 32.26 22.70
N SER A 33 20.35 33.43 22.67
CA SER A 33 18.95 33.61 22.31
C SER A 33 18.70 33.24 20.83
N ASN A 34 17.44 32.94 20.46
CA ASN A 34 17.08 32.67 19.06
C ASN A 34 17.51 33.81 18.12
N LYS A 35 17.34 35.06 18.58
CA LYS A 35 17.67 36.26 17.80
C LYS A 35 19.19 36.40 17.58
N GLU A 36 19.98 36.16 18.61
CA GLU A 36 21.44 36.24 18.54
C GLU A 36 22.03 35.08 17.72
N ALA A 37 21.59 33.86 17.99
CA ALA A 37 22.04 32.69 17.24
C ALA A 37 21.70 32.80 15.74
N SER A 38 20.49 33.25 15.39
CA SER A 38 20.11 33.49 13.99
C SER A 38 20.96 34.56 13.31
N ARG A 39 21.25 35.66 14.03
CA ARG A 39 22.11 36.74 13.53
C ARG A 39 23.54 36.27 13.29
N LEU A 40 24.12 35.52 14.22
CA LEU A 40 25.50 35.04 14.12
C LEU A 40 25.66 34.04 12.95
N VAL A 41 24.64 33.25 12.70
CA VAL A 41 24.63 32.24 11.60
C VAL A 41 24.21 32.85 10.25
N GLY A 42 23.75 34.12 10.23
CA GLY A 42 23.34 34.79 9.00
C GLY A 42 21.97 34.34 8.45
N VAL A 43 21.09 33.80 9.30
CA VAL A 43 19.74 33.40 8.92
C VAL A 43 18.68 34.28 9.54
N HIS A 44 17.51 34.35 8.90
CA HIS A 44 16.41 35.13 9.45
C HIS A 44 15.88 34.49 10.75
N GLU A 45 15.52 35.34 11.74
CA GLU A 45 15.04 34.90 13.06
C GLU A 45 13.86 33.90 12.99
N ARG A 46 12.98 34.08 12.00
CA ARG A 46 11.88 33.13 11.71
C ARG A 46 12.40 31.74 11.34
N THR A 47 13.47 31.63 10.56
CA THR A 47 14.12 30.37 10.18
C THR A 47 14.68 29.66 11.40
N GLY A 48 15.38 30.38 12.29
CA GLY A 48 15.85 29.84 13.56
C GLY A 48 14.71 29.33 14.44
N ARG A 49 13.61 30.08 14.53
CA ARG A 49 12.41 29.68 15.27
C ARG A 49 11.74 28.44 14.66
N GLU A 50 11.68 28.34 13.34
CA GLU A 50 11.16 27.16 12.62
C GLU A 50 12.06 25.94 12.85
N TRP A 51 13.38 26.10 12.91
CA TRP A 51 14.31 25.03 13.25
C TRP A 51 14.11 24.51 14.68
N ARG A 52 13.86 25.40 15.63
CA ARG A 52 13.67 25.08 17.06
C ARG A 52 12.29 24.49 17.36
N ASN A 53 11.22 25.10 16.82
CA ASN A 53 9.84 24.83 17.20
C ASN A 53 9.03 24.04 16.15
N GLY A 54 9.60 23.78 14.97
CA GLY A 54 8.88 23.24 13.82
C GLY A 54 8.14 24.32 13.01
N ARG A 55 7.84 24.00 11.76
CA ARG A 55 7.13 24.89 10.84
C ARG A 55 5.64 24.92 11.18
N THR A 56 5.08 26.10 11.39
CA THR A 56 3.63 26.29 11.56
C THR A 56 3.01 26.56 10.19
N ASP A 57 2.21 25.64 9.70
CA ASP A 57 1.40 25.83 8.50
C ASP A 57 0.01 26.34 8.96
N PRO A 58 -0.51 27.47 8.45
CA PRO A 58 -1.81 28.01 8.85
C PRO A 58 -2.97 27.03 8.66
N ASN A 59 -2.83 26.04 7.77
CA ASN A 59 -3.87 25.07 7.42
C ASN A 59 -3.58 23.63 7.89
N ARG A 60 -2.51 23.40 8.69
CA ARG A 60 -2.16 22.06 9.19
C ARG A 60 -1.60 22.12 10.60
N PHE A 61 -1.93 21.10 11.39
CA PHE A 61 -1.35 20.84 12.71
C PHE A 61 0.17 21.01 12.70
N ARG A 62 0.67 21.64 13.79
CA ARG A 62 2.08 21.89 14.06
C ARG A 62 2.89 20.63 13.75
N ALA A 63 3.69 20.66 12.69
CA ALA A 63 4.65 19.61 12.45
C ALA A 63 5.67 19.66 13.59
N PRO A 64 5.93 18.54 14.30
CA PRO A 64 6.96 18.53 15.35
C PRO A 64 8.28 18.98 14.77
N ALA A 65 9.05 19.77 15.56
CA ALA A 65 10.41 20.10 15.20
C ALA A 65 11.13 18.81 14.84
N ARG A 66 11.76 18.78 13.66
CA ARG A 66 12.53 17.60 13.25
C ARG A 66 13.65 17.47 14.29
N PRO A 67 13.70 16.40 15.08
CA PRO A 67 14.75 16.28 16.08
C PRO A 67 16.09 16.49 15.37
N GLU A 68 16.95 17.29 15.98
CA GLU A 68 18.34 17.34 15.58
C GLU A 68 18.76 15.86 15.48
N ARG A 69 19.30 15.46 14.34
CA ARG A 69 19.82 14.12 14.21
C ARG A 69 20.95 14.09 15.22
N ALA A 70 20.69 13.51 16.39
CA ALA A 70 21.72 13.29 17.40
C ALA A 70 22.98 12.87 16.66
N PRO A 71 24.16 13.40 17.03
CA PRO A 71 25.42 12.99 16.43
C PRO A 71 25.31 11.49 16.30
N VAL A 72 25.44 10.95 15.08
CA VAL A 72 25.12 9.57 14.74
C VAL A 72 25.60 8.72 15.88
N ALA A 73 24.69 8.30 16.74
CA ALA A 73 25.03 7.47 17.90
C ALA A 73 25.90 6.38 17.31
N ALA A 74 27.09 6.21 17.84
CA ALA A 74 28.07 5.28 17.31
C ALA A 74 27.29 4.03 16.89
N PRO A 75 27.32 3.63 15.62
CA PRO A 75 26.33 2.71 15.06
C PRO A 75 26.23 1.55 16.03
N GLY A 76 25.04 1.32 16.58
CA GLY A 76 24.81 0.30 17.59
C GLY A 76 25.45 -1.01 17.16
N PRO A 77 25.78 -1.96 18.04
CA PRO A 77 26.65 -3.08 17.77
C PRO A 77 26.22 -3.77 16.47
N SER A 78 27.01 -3.57 15.42
CA SER A 78 26.77 -4.22 14.12
C SER A 78 26.66 -5.72 14.39
N ARG A 79 25.74 -6.42 13.67
CA ARG A 79 25.67 -7.89 13.70
C ARG A 79 27.04 -8.55 13.42
N TYR A 80 27.90 -7.87 12.71
CA TYR A 80 29.24 -8.32 12.35
C TYR A 80 30.29 -7.61 13.19
N LEU A 81 31.35 -8.33 13.56
CA LEU A 81 32.54 -7.74 14.21
C LEU A 81 33.23 -6.77 13.24
N ARG A 82 33.69 -5.65 13.77
CA ARG A 82 34.45 -4.63 13.04
C ARG A 82 35.95 -4.93 13.15
N GLU A 83 36.74 -4.19 12.40
CA GLU A 83 38.19 -4.34 12.40
C GLU A 83 38.79 -3.98 13.76
N ASP A 84 38.33 -2.90 14.39
CA ASP A 84 38.73 -2.49 15.74
C ASP A 84 38.43 -3.56 16.79
N GLU A 85 37.29 -4.20 16.74
CA GLU A 85 36.94 -5.32 17.62
C GLU A 85 37.87 -6.54 17.38
N ARG A 86 38.28 -6.79 16.15
CA ARG A 86 39.24 -7.85 15.81
C ARG A 86 40.66 -7.56 16.29
N ILE A 87 41.08 -6.29 16.23
CA ILE A 87 42.36 -5.85 16.82
C ILE A 87 42.34 -6.08 18.33
N HIS A 88 41.26 -5.64 19.00
CA HIS A 88 41.11 -5.90 20.44
C HIS A 88 41.16 -7.39 20.79
N ILE A 89 40.43 -8.25 20.02
CA ILE A 89 40.52 -9.71 20.21
C ILE A 89 41.96 -10.20 20.09
N ALA A 90 42.74 -9.72 19.10
CA ALA A 90 44.12 -10.15 18.89
C ALA A 90 45.06 -9.72 20.06
N ASP A 91 44.89 -8.51 20.55
CA ASP A 91 45.71 -7.97 21.66
C ASP A 91 45.41 -8.73 22.95
N ARG A 92 44.14 -8.93 23.26
CA ARG A 92 43.74 -9.67 24.46
C ARG A 92 44.13 -11.15 24.41
N LEU A 93 44.13 -11.78 23.21
CA LEU A 93 44.68 -13.14 23.05
C LEU A 93 46.17 -13.23 23.31
N ARG A 94 46.98 -12.21 22.93
CA ARG A 94 48.44 -12.14 23.28
C ARG A 94 48.65 -12.05 24.78
N GLU A 95 47.75 -11.35 25.48
CA GLU A 95 47.75 -11.24 26.94
C GLU A 95 47.15 -12.49 27.64
N LYS A 96 46.83 -13.53 26.87
CA LYS A 96 46.23 -14.80 27.35
C LYS A 96 44.86 -14.63 28.03
N ALA A 97 44.11 -13.57 27.70
CA ALA A 97 42.78 -13.36 28.23
C ALA A 97 41.80 -14.42 27.73
N GLY A 98 40.89 -14.81 28.58
CA GLY A 98 39.87 -15.80 28.25
C GLY A 98 38.78 -15.24 27.31
N VAL A 99 38.19 -16.11 26.48
CA VAL A 99 37.10 -15.73 25.50
C VAL A 99 35.93 -15.01 26.20
N ARG A 100 35.58 -15.41 27.42
CA ARG A 100 34.49 -14.77 28.18
C ARG A 100 34.82 -13.33 28.58
N THR A 101 36.07 -13.09 29.00
CA THR A 101 36.56 -11.75 29.34
C THR A 101 36.56 -10.84 28.12
N ILE A 102 37.15 -11.30 27.00
CA ILE A 102 37.17 -10.57 25.74
C ILE A 102 35.73 -10.24 25.25
N ALA A 103 34.82 -11.17 25.38
CA ALA A 103 33.43 -10.99 24.98
C ALA A 103 32.70 -9.92 25.83
N ALA A 104 32.98 -9.91 27.17
CA ALA A 104 32.42 -8.93 28.09
C ALA A 104 32.93 -7.51 27.76
N GLU A 105 34.25 -7.36 27.50
CA GLU A 105 34.87 -6.09 27.13
C GLU A 105 34.31 -5.50 25.83
N LEU A 106 34.02 -6.36 24.87
CA LEU A 106 33.40 -5.97 23.57
C LEU A 106 31.90 -5.82 23.61
N GLY A 107 31.23 -6.14 24.72
CA GLY A 107 29.78 -6.20 24.77
C GLY A 107 29.14 -7.22 23.76
N ARG A 108 29.89 -8.33 23.51
CA ARG A 108 29.51 -9.37 22.55
C ARG A 108 29.28 -10.71 23.27
N SER A 109 28.48 -11.58 22.61
CA SER A 109 28.31 -12.94 23.11
C SER A 109 29.63 -13.73 23.07
N PRO A 110 30.00 -14.50 24.14
CA PRO A 110 31.14 -15.39 24.11
C PRO A 110 31.18 -16.34 22.92
N SER A 111 30.04 -16.81 22.48
CA SER A 111 29.91 -17.66 21.29
C SER A 111 30.29 -16.94 19.98
N THR A 112 30.10 -15.61 19.92
CA THR A 112 30.53 -14.81 18.76
C THR A 112 32.02 -14.70 18.69
N VAL A 113 32.66 -14.38 19.80
CA VAL A 113 34.13 -14.28 19.89
C VAL A 113 34.81 -15.65 19.68
N SER A 114 34.30 -16.71 20.28
CA SER A 114 34.80 -18.08 20.08
C SER A 114 34.72 -18.52 18.61
N ARG A 115 33.55 -18.27 17.95
CA ARG A 115 33.43 -18.59 16.53
C ARG A 115 34.32 -17.76 15.63
N GLU A 116 34.54 -16.49 15.96
CA GLU A 116 35.43 -15.59 15.22
C GLU A 116 36.90 -16.13 15.30
N ILE A 117 37.39 -16.43 16.49
CA ILE A 117 38.72 -16.97 16.69
C ILE A 117 38.92 -18.29 15.94
N ARG A 118 37.99 -19.25 16.13
CA ARG A 118 38.03 -20.56 15.47
C ARG A 118 38.05 -20.48 13.96
N ARG A 119 37.24 -19.58 13.37
CA ARG A 119 37.09 -19.45 11.91
C ARG A 119 38.22 -18.71 11.24
N ASN A 120 38.91 -17.83 11.98
CA ASN A 120 39.85 -16.86 11.41
C ASN A 120 41.26 -17.02 11.90
N SER A 121 41.58 -17.94 12.84
CA SER A 121 42.93 -18.32 13.18
C SER A 121 43.63 -18.99 11.99
N HIS A 122 44.97 -18.84 11.94
CA HIS A 122 45.75 -19.44 10.88
C HIS A 122 45.79 -20.96 11.02
N PRO A 123 45.50 -21.74 9.97
CA PRO A 123 45.38 -23.21 10.08
C PRO A 123 46.64 -23.91 10.61
N GLY A 124 47.86 -23.42 10.23
CA GLY A 124 49.11 -24.07 10.61
C GLY A 124 49.68 -23.60 11.91
N SER A 125 49.55 -22.32 12.28
CA SER A 125 50.15 -21.75 13.50
C SER A 125 49.16 -21.53 14.65
N GLY A 126 47.86 -21.67 14.41
CA GLY A 126 46.82 -21.34 15.38
C GLY A 126 46.70 -19.84 15.73
N SER A 127 47.61 -19.00 15.21
CA SER A 127 47.66 -17.58 15.56
C SER A 127 46.50 -16.81 14.97
N TYR A 128 45.85 -15.94 15.75
CA TYR A 128 44.81 -15.03 15.30
C TYR A 128 45.44 -13.72 14.84
N ARG A 129 45.23 -13.34 13.57
CA ARG A 129 45.72 -12.09 12.96
C ARG A 129 44.56 -11.23 12.54
N PRO A 130 44.36 -10.01 13.12
CA PRO A 130 43.13 -9.21 12.95
C PRO A 130 42.87 -8.80 11.49
N HIS A 131 43.89 -8.31 10.77
CA HIS A 131 43.74 -7.92 9.36
C HIS A 131 43.43 -9.11 8.45
N ALA A 132 44.04 -10.27 8.67
CA ALA A 132 43.73 -11.49 7.94
C ALA A 132 42.33 -12.00 8.26
N ALA A 133 41.90 -11.87 9.52
CA ALA A 133 40.53 -12.18 9.95
C ALA A 133 39.48 -11.25 9.28
N GLN A 134 39.81 -9.95 9.20
CA GLN A 134 38.99 -8.96 8.51
C GLN A 134 38.86 -9.31 7.02
N ALA A 135 39.99 -9.52 6.33
CA ALA A 135 39.99 -9.86 4.91
C ALA A 135 39.18 -11.16 4.62
N ARG A 136 39.29 -12.18 5.47
CA ARG A 136 38.49 -13.41 5.36
C ARG A 136 37.00 -13.17 5.63
N ALA A 137 36.69 -12.29 6.57
CA ALA A 137 35.32 -11.93 6.88
C ALA A 137 34.68 -11.15 5.72
N ASP A 138 35.42 -10.21 5.11
CA ASP A 138 34.98 -9.43 3.97
C ASP A 138 34.78 -10.30 2.71
N ALA A 139 35.70 -11.24 2.47
CA ALA A 139 35.56 -12.21 1.37
C ALA A 139 34.34 -13.13 1.53
N ARG A 140 33.89 -13.40 2.76
CA ARG A 140 32.71 -14.19 3.07
C ARG A 140 31.41 -13.35 3.10
N ARG A 141 31.50 -12.02 3.09
CA ARG A 141 30.29 -11.19 3.00
C ARG A 141 29.58 -11.48 1.71
N PRO A 142 28.27 -11.77 1.75
CA PRO A 142 27.49 -11.97 0.53
C PRO A 142 27.65 -10.72 -0.34
N ARG A 143 28.16 -10.88 -1.54
CA ARG A 143 28.10 -9.81 -2.54
C ARG A 143 26.64 -9.46 -2.77
N PRO A 144 26.28 -8.18 -2.90
CA PRO A 144 24.92 -7.81 -3.30
C PRO A 144 24.59 -8.58 -4.58
N LYS A 145 23.64 -9.51 -4.49
CA LYS A 145 23.14 -10.19 -5.69
C LYS A 145 22.38 -9.16 -6.50
N PRO A 146 22.70 -9.00 -7.79
CA PRO A 146 21.89 -8.14 -8.64
C PRO A 146 20.44 -8.60 -8.58
N ALA A 147 19.53 -7.64 -8.53
CA ALA A 147 18.10 -7.94 -8.39
C ALA A 147 17.63 -8.76 -9.61
N LYS A 148 16.96 -9.89 -9.38
CA LYS A 148 16.48 -10.83 -10.42
C LYS A 148 15.67 -10.10 -11.51
N ILE A 149 14.77 -9.17 -11.11
CA ILE A 149 13.97 -8.36 -12.02
C ILE A 149 14.84 -7.42 -12.87
N ALA A 150 15.94 -6.88 -12.33
CA ALA A 150 16.83 -6.01 -13.09
C ALA A 150 17.65 -6.75 -14.15
N GLN A 151 17.97 -8.02 -13.93
CA GLN A 151 18.76 -8.85 -14.84
C GLN A 151 17.94 -9.50 -15.95
N ASN A 152 16.67 -9.82 -15.69
CA ASN A 152 15.80 -10.48 -16.68
C ASN A 152 14.82 -9.45 -17.26
N ARG A 153 15.02 -9.11 -18.55
CA ARG A 153 14.20 -8.12 -19.24
C ARG A 153 12.75 -8.60 -19.40
N GLU A 154 12.55 -9.85 -19.81
CA GLU A 154 11.20 -10.41 -19.98
C GLU A 154 10.40 -10.41 -18.67
N LEU A 155 11.05 -10.82 -17.57
CA LEU A 155 10.45 -10.75 -16.24
C LEU A 155 10.09 -9.31 -15.84
N ARG A 156 10.99 -8.35 -16.12
CA ARG A 156 10.74 -6.94 -15.82
C ARG A 156 9.57 -6.39 -16.62
N ASP A 157 9.53 -6.67 -17.91
CA ASP A 157 8.49 -6.19 -18.82
C ASP A 157 7.13 -6.80 -18.44
N PHE A 158 7.09 -8.07 -18.06
CA PHE A 158 5.89 -8.72 -17.53
C PHE A 158 5.41 -8.07 -16.23
N VAL A 159 6.32 -7.86 -15.28
CA VAL A 159 5.99 -7.22 -13.98
C VAL A 159 5.49 -5.80 -14.21
N GLN A 160 6.17 -5.01 -15.08
CA GLN A 160 5.77 -3.65 -15.39
C GLN A 160 4.39 -3.59 -16.02
N HIS A 161 4.12 -4.41 -17.03
CA HIS A 161 2.82 -4.48 -17.70
C HIS A 161 1.66 -4.70 -16.72
N HIS A 162 1.84 -5.61 -15.74
CA HIS A 162 0.79 -5.89 -14.78
C HIS A 162 0.69 -4.83 -13.66
N LEU A 163 1.81 -4.18 -13.30
CA LEU A 163 1.78 -3.02 -12.39
C LEU A 163 1.01 -1.84 -13.00
N ASP A 164 1.20 -1.57 -14.29
CA ASP A 164 0.48 -0.51 -15.02
C ASP A 164 -1.03 -0.78 -15.02
N ARG A 165 -1.44 -2.04 -15.10
CA ARG A 165 -2.82 -2.51 -14.91
C ARG A 165 -3.25 -2.59 -13.43
N LYS A 166 -2.46 -2.00 -12.52
CA LYS A 166 -2.73 -1.89 -11.08
C LYS A 166 -2.90 -3.24 -10.37
N TRP A 167 -2.24 -4.29 -10.86
CA TRP A 167 -2.20 -5.57 -10.17
C TRP A 167 -1.32 -5.49 -8.93
N SER A 168 -1.69 -6.24 -7.89
CA SER A 168 -0.85 -6.36 -6.70
C SER A 168 0.37 -7.25 -6.99
N PRO A 169 1.50 -7.05 -6.29
CA PRO A 169 2.66 -7.94 -6.42
C PRO A 169 2.34 -9.42 -6.21
N GLU A 170 1.37 -9.75 -5.34
CA GLU A 170 0.93 -11.13 -5.11
C GLU A 170 0.22 -11.72 -6.34
N GLN A 171 -0.66 -10.95 -6.99
CA GLN A 171 -1.32 -11.33 -8.25
C GLN A 171 -0.32 -11.55 -9.37
N ILE A 172 0.67 -10.66 -9.49
CA ILE A 172 1.72 -10.78 -10.51
C ILE A 172 2.54 -12.04 -10.30
N CYS A 173 2.93 -12.35 -9.07
CA CYS A 173 3.68 -13.56 -8.76
C CYS A 173 2.90 -14.85 -9.04
N HIS A 174 1.59 -14.83 -8.89
CA HIS A 174 0.74 -15.96 -9.27
C HIS A 174 0.69 -16.09 -10.78
N ALA A 175 0.35 -15.04 -11.49
CA ALA A 175 0.29 -15.04 -12.95
C ALA A 175 1.62 -15.47 -13.61
N LEU A 176 2.79 -15.11 -13.03
CA LEU A 176 4.09 -15.57 -13.49
C LEU A 176 4.23 -17.10 -13.42
N ARG A 177 3.69 -17.74 -12.39
CA ARG A 177 3.74 -19.20 -12.24
C ARG A 177 2.81 -19.89 -13.22
N ASP A 178 1.63 -19.31 -13.45
CA ASP A 178 0.65 -19.87 -14.38
C ASP A 178 1.09 -19.70 -15.83
N THR A 179 1.66 -18.53 -16.17
CA THR A 179 2.12 -18.25 -17.54
C THR A 179 3.41 -18.97 -17.88
N PHE A 180 4.30 -19.18 -16.91
CA PHE A 180 5.63 -19.77 -17.10
C PHE A 180 5.89 -20.94 -16.13
N PRO A 181 5.08 -22.01 -16.14
CA PRO A 181 5.17 -23.09 -15.14
C PRO A 181 6.55 -23.76 -15.12
N ASP A 182 7.18 -23.95 -16.28
CA ASP A 182 8.45 -24.65 -16.43
C ASP A 182 9.68 -23.73 -16.43
N ARG A 183 9.51 -22.45 -16.12
CA ARG A 183 10.59 -21.44 -16.15
C ARG A 183 10.84 -20.82 -14.77
N PRO A 184 11.60 -21.49 -13.87
CA PRO A 184 11.87 -20.98 -12.52
C PRO A 184 12.56 -19.61 -12.47
N GLU A 185 13.28 -19.25 -13.54
CA GLU A 185 13.90 -17.93 -13.69
C GLU A 185 12.87 -16.80 -13.78
N MET A 186 11.64 -17.09 -14.18
CA MET A 186 10.53 -16.14 -14.21
C MET A 186 9.80 -16.03 -12.85
N HIS A 187 9.96 -17.00 -11.96
CA HIS A 187 9.25 -17.01 -10.69
C HIS A 187 9.93 -16.11 -9.65
N VAL A 188 9.19 -15.20 -9.04
CA VAL A 188 9.65 -14.32 -7.95
C VAL A 188 8.66 -14.33 -6.79
N ALA A 189 9.15 -13.97 -5.61
CA ALA A 189 8.29 -13.70 -4.47
C ALA A 189 7.75 -12.25 -4.55
N HIS A 190 6.57 -12.01 -3.98
CA HIS A 190 5.97 -10.67 -3.94
C HIS A 190 6.88 -9.64 -3.26
N GLU A 191 7.66 -10.06 -2.27
CA GLU A 191 8.67 -9.21 -1.63
C GLU A 191 9.75 -8.74 -2.60
N THR A 192 10.14 -9.58 -3.57
CA THR A 192 11.12 -9.18 -4.61
C THR A 192 10.56 -8.08 -5.51
N VAL A 193 9.26 -8.15 -5.82
CA VAL A 193 8.57 -7.10 -6.58
C VAL A 193 8.49 -5.81 -5.74
N TYR A 194 8.11 -5.91 -4.45
CA TYR A 194 8.12 -4.76 -3.55
C TYR A 194 9.51 -4.12 -3.43
N GLN A 195 10.55 -4.92 -3.25
CA GLN A 195 11.92 -4.41 -3.16
C GLN A 195 12.36 -3.72 -4.45
N ALA A 196 12.03 -4.24 -5.63
CA ALA A 196 12.31 -3.58 -6.90
C ALA A 196 11.63 -2.20 -6.97
N LEU A 197 10.37 -2.09 -6.52
CA LEU A 197 9.63 -0.85 -6.46
C LEU A 197 10.23 0.17 -5.47
N TYR A 198 10.67 -0.29 -4.28
CA TYR A 198 11.18 0.58 -3.23
C TYR A 198 12.64 1.01 -3.45
N VAL A 199 13.48 0.17 -4.03
CA VAL A 199 14.91 0.46 -4.26
C VAL A 199 15.11 1.42 -5.42
N GLN A 200 14.27 1.36 -6.46
CA GLN A 200 14.27 2.32 -7.58
C GLN A 200 13.63 3.67 -7.20
N GLY A 201 12.91 3.74 -6.09
CA GLY A 201 12.06 4.86 -5.71
C GLY A 201 12.70 5.88 -4.78
N ARG A 202 13.90 6.40 -5.03
CA ARG A 202 14.35 7.65 -4.41
C ARG A 202 13.94 8.82 -5.31
N GLY A 203 12.82 9.47 -5.00
CA GLY A 203 12.35 10.66 -5.72
C GLY A 203 10.87 10.59 -6.12
N GLU A 204 10.51 11.21 -7.23
CA GLU A 204 9.13 11.31 -7.77
C GLU A 204 8.46 9.95 -8.04
N LEU A 205 9.23 8.96 -8.46
CA LEU A 205 8.76 7.58 -8.71
C LEU A 205 8.08 6.95 -7.47
N ARG A 206 8.47 7.36 -6.26
CA ARG A 206 7.86 6.88 -5.01
C ARG A 206 6.42 7.35 -4.83
N ARG A 207 6.04 8.50 -5.41
CA ARG A 207 4.66 9.03 -5.32
C ARG A 207 3.74 8.32 -6.31
N GLU A 208 4.21 8.06 -7.52
CA GLU A 208 3.45 7.36 -8.56
C GLU A 208 3.24 5.89 -8.20
N LEU A 209 4.26 5.23 -7.67
CA LEU A 209 4.19 3.85 -7.20
C LEU A 209 3.36 3.69 -5.92
N ALA A 210 3.36 4.68 -5.02
CA ALA A 210 2.45 4.68 -3.86
C ALA A 210 1.00 4.87 -4.30
N GLY A 211 0.73 5.52 -5.43
CA GLY A 211 -0.58 5.61 -6.07
C GLY A 211 -1.06 4.28 -6.66
N ALA A 212 -0.15 3.42 -7.10
CA ALA A 212 -0.47 2.06 -7.59
C ALA A 212 -0.80 1.08 -6.44
N LEU A 213 -0.28 1.34 -5.23
CA LEU A 213 -0.58 0.53 -4.05
C LEU A 213 -1.85 1.05 -3.36
N ARG A 214 -2.76 0.14 -3.02
CA ARG A 214 -4.09 0.37 -2.43
C ARG A 214 -4.11 1.29 -1.20
N THR A 215 -3.00 1.47 -0.50
CA THR A 215 -2.92 2.15 0.80
C THR A 215 -1.92 3.29 0.83
N GLY A 216 -2.19 4.36 0.08
CA GLY A 216 -1.42 5.63 0.21
C GLY A 216 -1.55 6.35 1.56
N ARG A 217 -1.99 5.69 2.66
CA ARG A 217 -2.18 6.30 3.98
C ARG A 217 -1.36 5.64 5.06
N ALA A 218 -0.48 6.42 5.66
CA ALA A 218 0.32 6.03 6.82
C ALA A 218 -0.40 6.18 8.20
N ARG A 219 -1.72 6.53 8.27
CA ARG A 219 -2.39 6.76 9.56
C ARG A 219 -3.91 6.52 9.52
N ARG A 220 -4.43 5.85 10.56
CA ARG A 220 -5.86 5.61 10.82
C ARG A 220 -6.50 6.88 11.40
N VAL A 221 -7.62 7.33 10.81
CA VAL A 221 -8.42 8.47 11.32
C VAL A 221 -9.61 7.91 12.11
N PRO A 222 -9.96 8.47 13.30
CA PRO A 222 -11.12 8.05 14.06
C PRO A 222 -12.44 8.30 13.32
N HIS A 223 -13.39 7.38 13.49
CA HIS A 223 -14.74 7.48 12.91
C HIS A 223 -15.51 8.63 13.54
N ARG A 224 -16.12 9.50 12.73
CA ARG A 224 -17.15 10.46 13.17
C ARG A 224 -18.44 9.72 13.47
N GLN A 225 -19.07 10.03 14.59
CA GLN A 225 -20.40 9.53 14.95
C GLN A 225 -21.42 9.94 13.89
N ALA A 226 -22.23 8.96 13.46
CA ALA A 226 -23.31 9.20 12.52
C ALA A 226 -24.49 9.89 13.25
N ASN A 227 -24.90 11.05 12.77
CA ASN A 227 -26.15 11.67 13.18
C ASN A 227 -27.30 10.81 12.66
N CYS A 228 -28.23 10.43 13.53
CA CYS A 228 -29.47 9.77 13.19
C CYS A 228 -30.28 10.64 12.19
N ARG A 229 -30.33 10.22 10.93
CA ARG A 229 -31.20 10.81 9.92
C ARG A 229 -32.55 10.11 9.96
N ARG A 230 -33.64 10.88 9.90
CA ARG A 230 -35.00 10.35 9.75
C ARG A 230 -35.12 9.56 8.45
N PRO A 231 -35.85 8.41 8.43
CA PRO A 231 -36.06 7.64 7.23
C PRO A 231 -36.84 8.48 6.20
N ARG A 232 -36.32 8.53 4.97
CA ARG A 232 -36.92 9.25 3.81
C ARG A 232 -37.54 8.29 2.80
N PHE A 233 -37.84 7.09 3.22
CA PHE A 233 -38.43 6.07 2.35
C PHE A 233 -39.98 6.14 2.42
N ILE A 234 -40.61 6.12 1.27
CA ILE A 234 -42.10 6.06 1.15
C ILE A 234 -42.54 4.60 1.29
N ASP A 235 -41.78 3.67 0.65
CA ASP A 235 -42.05 2.25 0.71
C ASP A 235 -41.36 1.61 1.93
N PRO A 236 -41.97 0.56 2.55
CA PRO A 236 -41.38 -0.14 3.66
C PRO A 236 -40.07 -0.85 3.21
N MET A 237 -38.99 -0.68 3.99
CA MET A 237 -37.72 -1.33 3.76
C MET A 237 -37.74 -2.76 4.28
N VAL A 238 -37.31 -3.73 3.46
CA VAL A 238 -36.99 -5.09 3.91
C VAL A 238 -35.57 -5.15 4.42
N MET A 239 -35.38 -5.57 5.65
CA MET A 239 -34.07 -5.55 6.28
C MET A 239 -33.23 -6.77 5.87
N ILE A 240 -31.90 -6.64 5.98
CA ILE A 240 -30.96 -7.72 5.65
C ILE A 240 -31.18 -8.99 6.46
N SER A 241 -31.77 -8.88 7.64
CA SER A 241 -32.16 -10.02 8.49
C SER A 241 -33.22 -10.92 7.84
N GLU A 242 -34.01 -10.39 6.94
CA GLU A 242 -35.06 -11.12 6.19
C GLU A 242 -34.54 -11.71 4.86
N ARG A 243 -33.26 -11.46 4.53
CA ARG A 243 -32.62 -11.97 3.33
C ARG A 243 -32.47 -13.50 3.42
N PRO A 244 -32.66 -14.26 2.32
CA PRO A 244 -32.46 -15.72 2.32
C PRO A 244 -31.07 -16.11 2.84
N ALA A 245 -31.01 -17.18 3.63
CA ALA A 245 -29.75 -17.65 4.24
C ALA A 245 -28.69 -18.03 3.19
N GLU A 246 -29.10 -18.52 2.02
CA GLU A 246 -28.23 -18.82 0.87
C GLU A 246 -27.39 -17.62 0.40
N ALA A 247 -27.88 -16.41 0.59
CA ALA A 247 -27.14 -15.20 0.25
C ALA A 247 -26.03 -14.87 1.27
N ASN A 248 -26.03 -15.49 2.47
CA ASN A 248 -25.06 -15.20 3.52
C ASN A 248 -23.74 -15.92 3.32
N ASP A 249 -23.77 -17.20 2.94
CA ASP A 249 -22.59 -18.03 2.76
C ASP A 249 -21.86 -17.79 1.42
N ARG A 250 -22.47 -17.02 0.52
CA ARG A 250 -21.96 -16.72 -0.82
C ARG A 250 -21.81 -17.95 -1.72
N ALA A 251 -22.47 -19.04 -1.40
CA ALA A 251 -22.41 -20.27 -2.19
C ALA A 251 -23.27 -20.16 -3.45
N VAL A 252 -24.40 -19.45 -3.36
CA VAL A 252 -25.35 -19.31 -4.46
C VAL A 252 -25.10 -18.02 -5.22
N PRO A 253 -24.91 -18.07 -6.55
CA PRO A 253 -24.74 -16.86 -7.37
C PRO A 253 -26.06 -16.11 -7.56
N GLY A 254 -25.96 -14.83 -7.93
CA GLY A 254 -27.10 -13.97 -8.22
C GLY A 254 -27.46 -13.01 -7.09
N HIS A 255 -26.72 -12.98 -6.00
CA HIS A 255 -26.90 -12.02 -4.92
C HIS A 255 -25.91 -10.88 -5.06
N TRP A 256 -26.41 -9.66 -5.27
CA TRP A 256 -25.61 -8.47 -5.55
C TRP A 256 -25.53 -7.54 -4.35
N GLU A 257 -24.39 -6.90 -4.18
CA GLU A 257 -24.19 -5.78 -3.26
C GLU A 257 -24.01 -4.50 -4.07
N GLY A 258 -24.78 -3.46 -3.76
CA GLY A 258 -24.70 -2.17 -4.45
C GLY A 258 -24.29 -1.03 -3.53
N ASP A 259 -23.70 0.03 -4.12
CA ASP A 259 -23.27 1.25 -3.44
C ASP A 259 -22.98 2.36 -4.45
N LEU A 260 -22.74 3.58 -3.97
CA LEU A 260 -22.29 4.70 -4.78
C LEU A 260 -20.86 5.12 -4.43
N ILE A 261 -20.02 5.33 -5.44
CA ILE A 261 -18.81 6.08 -5.31
C ILE A 261 -19.11 7.55 -5.55
N ILE A 262 -18.94 8.37 -4.53
CA ILE A 262 -19.26 9.80 -4.58
C ILE A 262 -18.03 10.60 -5.02
N GLY A 263 -18.20 11.52 -5.96
CA GLY A 263 -17.22 12.44 -6.49
C GLY A 263 -17.06 13.71 -5.65
N LYS A 264 -16.43 14.71 -6.26
CA LYS A 264 -16.17 16.01 -5.64
C LYS A 264 -17.50 16.69 -5.26
N ASP A 265 -17.52 17.29 -4.07
CA ASP A 265 -18.62 18.09 -3.55
C ASP A 265 -20.02 17.40 -3.59
N ASN A 266 -20.02 16.07 -3.67
CA ASN A 266 -21.21 15.24 -3.85
C ASN A 266 -22.01 15.53 -5.17
N ALA A 267 -21.39 16.17 -6.15
CA ALA A 267 -22.04 16.59 -7.39
C ALA A 267 -22.18 15.44 -8.39
N SER A 268 -21.28 14.50 -8.40
CA SER A 268 -21.27 13.34 -9.31
C SER A 268 -21.12 12.02 -8.56
N ALA A 269 -21.57 10.93 -9.17
CA ALA A 269 -21.47 9.59 -8.61
C ALA A 269 -21.35 8.53 -9.70
N ILE A 270 -20.78 7.38 -9.33
CA ILE A 270 -20.79 6.13 -10.12
C ILE A 270 -21.40 5.07 -9.23
N GLY A 271 -22.40 4.36 -9.73
CA GLY A 271 -22.96 3.21 -9.03
C GLY A 271 -22.08 1.98 -9.18
N THR A 272 -22.05 1.15 -8.17
CA THR A 272 -21.29 -0.10 -8.16
C THR A 272 -22.19 -1.26 -7.81
N LEU A 273 -22.14 -2.32 -8.60
CA LEU A 273 -22.78 -3.60 -8.30
C LEU A 273 -21.70 -4.66 -8.23
N VAL A 274 -21.69 -5.44 -7.15
CA VAL A 274 -20.73 -6.53 -6.95
C VAL A 274 -21.51 -7.82 -6.67
N GLU A 275 -21.33 -8.80 -7.54
CA GLU A 275 -21.88 -10.14 -7.32
C GLU A 275 -21.10 -10.84 -6.21
N ARG A 276 -21.81 -11.43 -5.24
CA ARG A 276 -21.23 -11.90 -3.97
C ARG A 276 -20.41 -13.18 -4.12
N HIS A 277 -20.81 -14.10 -5.00
CA HIS A 277 -20.13 -15.37 -5.23
C HIS A 277 -18.88 -15.19 -6.11
N THR A 278 -19.04 -14.57 -7.26
CA THR A 278 -17.99 -14.40 -8.27
C THR A 278 -17.10 -13.19 -8.04
N ARG A 279 -17.53 -12.23 -7.24
CA ARG A 279 -16.89 -10.91 -7.07
C ARG A 279 -16.90 -10.07 -8.35
N TYR A 280 -17.74 -10.43 -9.31
CA TYR A 280 -17.89 -9.68 -10.55
C TYR A 280 -18.44 -8.28 -10.28
N VAL A 281 -17.87 -7.30 -10.96
CA VAL A 281 -18.18 -5.88 -10.78
C VAL A 281 -18.85 -5.33 -12.03
N MET A 282 -19.96 -4.63 -11.83
CA MET A 282 -20.59 -3.78 -12.85
C MET A 282 -20.59 -2.33 -12.33
N LEU A 283 -20.41 -1.38 -13.23
CA LEU A 283 -20.42 0.04 -12.92
C LEU A 283 -21.61 0.71 -13.62
N LEU A 284 -22.35 1.51 -12.86
CA LEU A 284 -23.51 2.26 -13.35
C LEU A 284 -23.10 3.67 -13.70
N HIS A 285 -23.36 4.08 -14.92
CA HIS A 285 -23.17 5.47 -15.36
C HIS A 285 -24.35 6.32 -14.92
N LEU A 286 -24.08 7.40 -14.18
CA LEU A 286 -25.08 8.31 -13.61
C LEU A 286 -24.84 9.75 -14.08
N PRO A 287 -25.04 10.06 -15.39
CA PRO A 287 -24.70 11.35 -15.96
C PRO A 287 -25.56 12.49 -15.40
N ASN A 288 -26.81 12.18 -15.06
CA ASN A 288 -27.80 13.16 -14.59
C ASN A 288 -27.86 13.29 -13.06
N GLY A 289 -26.84 12.80 -12.36
CA GLY A 289 -26.77 12.83 -10.91
C GLY A 289 -27.32 11.56 -10.25
N ARG A 290 -27.53 11.62 -8.93
CA ARG A 290 -27.83 10.48 -8.08
C ARG A 290 -29.20 10.53 -7.40
N THR A 291 -30.21 11.06 -8.08
CA THR A 291 -31.57 10.97 -7.54
C THR A 291 -32.03 9.52 -7.53
N ALA A 292 -33.02 9.22 -6.70
CA ALA A 292 -33.53 7.86 -6.58
C ALA A 292 -34.03 7.30 -7.91
N GLU A 293 -34.63 8.14 -8.76
CA GLU A 293 -35.14 7.79 -10.09
C GLU A 293 -33.97 7.44 -11.03
N HIS A 294 -32.93 8.29 -11.09
CA HIS A 294 -31.78 8.03 -11.97
C HIS A 294 -31.03 6.76 -11.56
N VAL A 295 -30.86 6.53 -10.25
CA VAL A 295 -30.22 5.30 -9.75
C VAL A 295 -31.09 4.08 -10.06
N ARG A 296 -32.42 4.16 -9.86
CA ARG A 296 -33.36 3.10 -10.23
C ARG A 296 -33.26 2.76 -11.71
N ASP A 297 -33.32 3.75 -12.60
CA ASP A 297 -33.30 3.53 -14.04
C ASP A 297 -31.99 2.87 -14.49
N ALA A 298 -30.86 3.37 -14.03
CA ALA A 298 -29.55 2.78 -14.32
C ALA A 298 -29.42 1.34 -13.76
N LEU A 299 -30.00 1.05 -12.60
CA LEU A 299 -30.07 -0.29 -12.04
C LEU A 299 -30.93 -1.23 -12.88
N VAL A 300 -32.14 -0.77 -13.30
CA VAL A 300 -33.04 -1.55 -14.13
C VAL A 300 -32.35 -1.92 -15.46
N ASP A 301 -31.79 -0.94 -16.14
CA ASP A 301 -31.09 -1.16 -17.41
C ASP A 301 -29.93 -2.16 -17.26
N THR A 302 -29.15 -2.01 -16.19
CA THR A 302 -28.00 -2.90 -15.93
C THR A 302 -28.45 -4.33 -15.60
N VAL A 303 -29.45 -4.48 -14.72
CA VAL A 303 -29.93 -5.80 -14.30
C VAL A 303 -30.58 -6.57 -15.46
N ARG A 304 -31.23 -5.90 -16.37
CA ARG A 304 -31.84 -6.51 -17.59
C ARG A 304 -30.81 -7.10 -18.56
N THR A 305 -29.54 -6.72 -18.47
CA THR A 305 -28.47 -7.32 -19.29
C THR A 305 -28.04 -8.69 -18.77
N LEU A 306 -28.45 -9.07 -17.58
CA LEU A 306 -28.04 -10.31 -16.93
C LEU A 306 -29.12 -11.41 -17.11
N PRO A 307 -28.67 -12.69 -17.18
CA PRO A 307 -29.62 -13.82 -17.13
C PRO A 307 -30.43 -13.81 -15.81
N ALA A 308 -31.69 -14.13 -15.85
CA ALA A 308 -32.59 -14.06 -14.70
C ALA A 308 -32.11 -14.87 -13.49
N HIS A 309 -31.49 -16.04 -13.72
CA HIS A 309 -30.95 -16.90 -12.65
C HIS A 309 -29.74 -16.27 -11.91
N LEU A 310 -29.10 -15.26 -12.51
CA LEU A 310 -27.99 -14.52 -11.92
C LEU A 310 -28.42 -13.20 -11.25
N VAL A 311 -29.73 -12.95 -11.10
CA VAL A 311 -30.26 -11.76 -10.44
C VAL A 311 -31.34 -12.15 -9.44
N ARG A 312 -30.93 -12.57 -8.25
CA ARG A 312 -31.84 -13.07 -7.19
C ARG A 312 -32.17 -12.02 -6.14
N SER A 313 -31.21 -11.17 -5.77
CA SER A 313 -31.46 -10.09 -4.83
C SER A 313 -30.41 -8.99 -4.94
N LEU A 314 -30.78 -7.79 -4.49
CA LEU A 314 -29.89 -6.64 -4.34
C LEU A 314 -29.81 -6.24 -2.87
N THR A 315 -28.61 -6.04 -2.33
CA THR A 315 -28.39 -5.51 -0.99
C THR A 315 -27.79 -4.10 -1.10
N TRP A 316 -28.40 -3.13 -0.40
CA TRP A 316 -27.98 -1.73 -0.41
C TRP A 316 -27.93 -1.16 1.01
N ASP A 317 -27.34 0.04 1.19
CA ASP A 317 -27.50 0.75 2.46
C ASP A 317 -28.79 1.56 2.49
N GLN A 318 -29.07 2.21 3.61
CA GLN A 318 -30.26 3.06 3.78
C GLN A 318 -30.03 4.47 3.21
N GLY A 319 -29.36 4.58 2.07
CA GLY A 319 -29.12 5.83 1.37
C GLY A 319 -30.36 6.33 0.65
N SER A 320 -30.55 7.66 0.61
CA SER A 320 -31.73 8.29 -0.06
C SER A 320 -31.80 8.01 -1.57
N GLU A 321 -30.70 7.58 -2.17
CA GLU A 321 -30.60 7.18 -3.58
C GLU A 321 -31.36 5.88 -3.88
N MET A 322 -31.74 5.10 -2.87
CA MET A 322 -32.58 3.91 -3.02
C MET A 322 -34.03 4.13 -2.58
N ALA A 323 -34.47 5.38 -2.46
CA ALA A 323 -35.86 5.68 -2.10
C ALA A 323 -36.89 5.14 -3.11
N ALA A 324 -36.48 4.89 -4.35
CA ALA A 324 -37.33 4.30 -5.39
C ALA A 324 -37.20 2.75 -5.50
N HIS A 325 -36.74 2.07 -4.43
CA HIS A 325 -36.51 0.61 -4.43
C HIS A 325 -37.78 -0.22 -4.72
N GLY A 326 -38.97 0.23 -4.27
CA GLY A 326 -40.23 -0.41 -4.57
C GLY A 326 -40.48 -0.44 -6.08
N SER A 327 -40.30 0.69 -6.77
CA SER A 327 -40.43 0.77 -8.22
C SER A 327 -39.41 -0.08 -8.97
N PHE A 328 -38.18 -0.18 -8.45
CA PHE A 328 -37.13 -1.08 -8.97
C PHE A 328 -37.59 -2.54 -8.86
N THR A 329 -38.08 -2.96 -7.70
CA THR A 329 -38.58 -4.33 -7.49
C THR A 329 -39.75 -4.67 -8.40
N VAL A 330 -40.66 -3.74 -8.58
CA VAL A 330 -41.80 -3.93 -9.53
C VAL A 330 -41.30 -4.08 -10.97
N ALA A 331 -40.31 -3.28 -11.38
CA ALA A 331 -39.81 -3.28 -12.76
C ALA A 331 -38.91 -4.50 -13.10
N THR A 332 -38.29 -5.12 -12.11
CA THR A 332 -37.28 -6.18 -12.31
C THR A 332 -37.65 -7.52 -11.68
N GLY A 333 -38.57 -7.55 -10.74
CA GLY A 333 -38.87 -8.73 -9.92
C GLY A 333 -37.82 -9.02 -8.85
N VAL A 334 -36.79 -8.16 -8.70
CA VAL A 334 -35.63 -8.39 -7.81
C VAL A 334 -35.87 -7.74 -6.45
N PRO A 335 -35.91 -8.50 -5.35
CA PRO A 335 -36.04 -7.95 -4.00
C PRO A 335 -34.80 -7.16 -3.57
N VAL A 336 -35.03 -6.03 -2.86
CA VAL A 336 -34.00 -5.18 -2.30
C VAL A 336 -33.96 -5.34 -0.78
N TYR A 337 -32.79 -5.63 -0.23
CA TYR A 337 -32.55 -5.77 1.20
C TYR A 337 -31.66 -4.64 1.70
N PHE A 338 -32.03 -4.03 2.82
CA PHE A 338 -31.30 -2.92 3.41
C PHE A 338 -30.42 -3.36 4.57
N CYS A 339 -29.17 -2.90 4.56
CA CYS A 339 -28.24 -3.13 5.66
C CYS A 339 -28.68 -2.39 6.91
N ASP A 340 -28.30 -2.93 8.08
CA ASP A 340 -28.48 -2.24 9.34
C ASP A 340 -27.65 -0.95 9.37
N PRO A 341 -28.14 0.10 10.05
CA PRO A 341 -27.40 1.34 10.22
C PRO A 341 -26.01 1.09 10.81
N ALA A 342 -25.00 1.75 10.29
CA ALA A 342 -23.60 1.67 10.73
C ALA A 342 -22.98 0.25 10.67
N SER A 343 -23.49 -0.64 9.80
CA SER A 343 -23.03 -2.03 9.64
C SER A 343 -22.31 -2.27 8.29
N PRO A 344 -21.15 -1.62 8.02
CA PRO A 344 -20.47 -1.73 6.73
C PRO A 344 -20.00 -3.17 6.40
N TRP A 345 -19.75 -4.00 7.43
CA TRP A 345 -19.33 -5.40 7.24
C TRP A 345 -20.38 -6.26 6.52
N GLN A 346 -21.65 -5.85 6.51
CA GLN A 346 -22.72 -6.54 5.81
C GLN A 346 -22.59 -6.45 4.28
N ARG A 347 -21.79 -5.46 3.78
CA ARG A 347 -21.44 -5.25 2.37
C ARG A 347 -19.94 -5.31 2.12
N GLY A 348 -19.25 -6.24 2.76
CA GLY A 348 -17.80 -6.35 2.70
C GLY A 348 -17.23 -6.57 1.29
N SER A 349 -17.99 -7.15 0.36
CA SER A 349 -17.57 -7.31 -1.03
C SER A 349 -17.50 -5.97 -1.73
N ASN A 350 -18.53 -5.15 -1.54
CA ASN A 350 -18.61 -3.84 -2.16
C ASN A 350 -17.62 -2.85 -1.56
N GLU A 351 -17.46 -2.81 -0.24
CA GLU A 351 -16.47 -1.95 0.42
C GLU A 351 -15.05 -2.24 -0.08
N ASN A 352 -14.71 -3.53 -0.21
CA ASN A 352 -13.41 -3.94 -0.78
C ASN A 352 -13.26 -3.46 -2.23
N THR A 353 -14.28 -3.64 -3.06
CA THR A 353 -14.29 -3.23 -4.47
C THR A 353 -14.20 -1.72 -4.61
N ASN A 354 -14.96 -0.95 -3.82
CA ASN A 354 -14.89 0.50 -3.80
C ASN A 354 -13.47 0.99 -3.43
N GLY A 355 -12.79 0.28 -2.53
CA GLY A 355 -11.38 0.54 -2.21
C GLY A 355 -10.45 0.34 -3.41
N LEU A 356 -10.70 -0.62 -4.30
CA LEU A 356 -9.94 -0.83 -5.54
C LEU A 356 -10.31 0.21 -6.60
N LEU A 357 -11.59 0.53 -6.75
CA LEU A 357 -12.08 1.53 -7.69
C LEU A 357 -11.51 2.92 -7.41
N ARG A 358 -11.11 3.24 -6.17
CA ARG A 358 -10.42 4.49 -5.83
C ARG A 358 -9.02 4.63 -6.44
N GLN A 359 -8.46 3.59 -7.04
CA GLN A 359 -7.26 3.67 -7.87
C GLN A 359 -7.54 4.27 -9.26
N TYR A 360 -8.80 4.19 -9.72
CA TYR A 360 -9.26 4.75 -11.00
C TYR A 360 -10.03 6.06 -10.79
N PHE A 361 -10.81 6.12 -9.74
CA PHE A 361 -11.70 7.22 -9.35
C PHE A 361 -11.26 7.80 -8.01
N PRO A 362 -10.21 8.62 -7.96
CA PRO A 362 -9.69 9.19 -6.70
C PRO A 362 -10.76 10.00 -5.96
N LYS A 363 -10.68 10.03 -4.63
CA LYS A 363 -11.59 10.87 -3.83
C LYS A 363 -11.37 12.35 -4.13
N GLY A 364 -12.49 13.09 -4.27
CA GLY A 364 -12.44 14.53 -4.54
C GLY A 364 -12.23 14.88 -6.02
N THR A 365 -12.32 13.92 -6.93
CA THR A 365 -12.37 14.18 -8.38
C THR A 365 -13.82 14.26 -8.86
N ASP A 366 -14.03 14.97 -9.96
CA ASP A 366 -15.31 14.95 -10.66
C ASP A 366 -15.46 13.63 -11.42
N LEU A 367 -16.53 12.91 -11.17
CA LEU A 367 -16.81 11.62 -11.79
C LEU A 367 -17.70 11.73 -13.03
N SER A 368 -18.29 12.89 -13.30
CA SER A 368 -19.15 13.12 -14.48
C SER A 368 -18.37 13.13 -15.79
N VAL A 369 -17.05 13.30 -15.72
CA VAL A 369 -16.17 13.30 -16.90
C VAL A 369 -15.97 11.91 -17.50
N HIS A 370 -16.33 10.85 -16.78
CA HIS A 370 -16.16 9.47 -17.25
C HIS A 370 -17.34 9.03 -18.09
N THR A 371 -17.04 8.52 -19.27
CA THR A 371 -18.04 7.98 -20.20
C THR A 371 -18.48 6.55 -19.81
N PRO A 372 -19.60 6.04 -20.33
CA PRO A 372 -19.97 4.64 -20.16
C PRO A 372 -18.85 3.68 -20.57
N ASN A 373 -18.14 3.98 -21.66
CA ASN A 373 -17.02 3.15 -22.14
C ASN A 373 -15.85 3.11 -21.15
N ASP A 374 -15.54 4.24 -20.49
CA ASP A 374 -14.52 4.27 -19.45
C ASP A 374 -14.88 3.36 -18.28
N LEU A 375 -16.16 3.37 -17.89
CA LEU A 375 -16.66 2.52 -16.80
C LEU A 375 -16.61 1.03 -17.18
N VAL A 376 -16.98 0.69 -18.40
CA VAL A 376 -16.89 -0.68 -18.93
C VAL A 376 -15.41 -1.15 -18.94
N HIS A 377 -14.51 -0.29 -19.38
CA HIS A 377 -13.07 -0.59 -19.39
C HIS A 377 -12.53 -0.85 -17.98
N VAL A 378 -12.84 0.03 -17.02
CA VAL A 378 -12.42 -0.13 -15.62
C VAL A 378 -13.02 -1.40 -14.99
N ALA A 379 -14.29 -1.69 -15.26
CA ALA A 379 -14.93 -2.92 -14.77
C ALA A 379 -14.25 -4.17 -15.37
N ALA A 380 -13.95 -4.16 -16.67
CA ALA A 380 -13.25 -5.26 -17.35
C ALA A 380 -11.83 -5.49 -16.76
N GLU A 381 -11.08 -4.41 -16.51
CA GLU A 381 -9.78 -4.53 -15.85
C GLU A 381 -9.88 -5.15 -14.45
N LEU A 382 -10.85 -4.74 -13.65
CA LEU A 382 -11.06 -5.29 -12.30
C LEU A 382 -11.52 -6.75 -12.34
N ASN A 383 -12.38 -7.09 -13.28
CA ASN A 383 -12.93 -8.43 -13.47
C ASN A 383 -11.90 -9.41 -14.06
N GLY A 384 -10.88 -8.89 -14.76
CA GLY A 384 -9.75 -9.67 -15.28
C GLY A 384 -8.60 -9.87 -14.30
N ARG A 385 -8.70 -9.40 -13.04
CA ARG A 385 -7.63 -9.60 -12.03
C ARG A 385 -7.87 -10.88 -11.25
N PRO A 386 -6.86 -11.79 -11.15
CA PRO A 386 -6.96 -12.97 -10.29
C PRO A 386 -7.26 -12.59 -8.84
N ARG A 387 -8.12 -13.36 -8.18
CA ARG A 387 -8.51 -13.13 -6.78
C ARG A 387 -8.13 -14.31 -5.90
N LYS A 388 -7.34 -14.08 -4.88
CA LYS A 388 -6.97 -15.12 -3.91
C LYS A 388 -8.20 -15.77 -3.24
N THR A 389 -9.27 -15.00 -3.04
CA THR A 389 -10.53 -15.49 -2.49
C THR A 389 -11.38 -16.32 -3.48
N LEU A 390 -10.95 -16.41 -4.72
CA LEU A 390 -11.53 -17.23 -5.78
C LEU A 390 -10.53 -18.29 -6.27
N ASP A 391 -9.61 -18.72 -5.41
CA ASP A 391 -8.55 -19.68 -5.75
C ASP A 391 -7.73 -19.22 -6.96
N TRP A 392 -7.50 -17.93 -7.06
CA TRP A 392 -6.79 -17.22 -8.14
C TRP A 392 -7.52 -17.17 -9.49
N GLU A 393 -8.73 -17.65 -9.58
CA GLU A 393 -9.57 -17.37 -10.74
C GLU A 393 -9.93 -15.87 -10.80
N THR A 394 -10.24 -15.41 -12.01
CA THR A 394 -10.75 -14.04 -12.20
C THR A 394 -12.27 -14.01 -11.98
N PRO A 395 -12.84 -12.89 -11.55
CA PRO A 395 -14.29 -12.68 -11.50
C PRO A 395 -14.99 -12.95 -12.83
N ALA A 396 -14.33 -12.57 -13.95
CA ALA A 396 -14.88 -12.79 -15.29
C ALA A 396 -14.97 -14.28 -15.64
N GLU A 397 -13.93 -15.08 -15.36
CA GLU A 397 -13.95 -16.53 -15.57
C GLU A 397 -15.02 -17.21 -14.74
N ARG A 398 -15.15 -16.83 -13.46
CA ARG A 398 -16.18 -17.36 -12.56
C ARG A 398 -17.58 -17.06 -13.07
N LEU A 399 -17.85 -15.81 -13.48
CA LEU A 399 -19.16 -15.45 -14.02
C LEU A 399 -19.44 -16.18 -15.35
N HIS A 400 -18.43 -16.27 -16.23
CA HIS A 400 -18.60 -16.98 -17.51
C HIS A 400 -18.99 -18.45 -17.32
N LYS A 401 -18.38 -19.14 -16.38
CA LYS A 401 -18.73 -20.53 -16.02
C LYS A 401 -20.19 -20.66 -15.59
N LEU A 402 -20.73 -19.66 -14.87
CA LEU A 402 -22.14 -19.66 -14.42
C LEU A 402 -23.12 -19.34 -15.53
N ILE A 403 -22.71 -18.58 -16.54
CA ILE A 403 -23.55 -18.29 -17.71
C ILE A 403 -23.60 -19.50 -18.67
N ALA A 404 -22.49 -20.25 -18.72
CA ALA A 404 -22.37 -21.43 -19.59
C ALA A 404 -22.97 -22.70 -18.99
N ALA A 405 -23.29 -22.73 -17.69
CA ALA A 405 -23.91 -23.87 -16.98
C ALA A 405 -25.43 -23.80 -17.02
#